data_67f86dfe07707b77f74f90a2d3f67eb8
#
_entry.id   67f86dfe07707b77f74f90a2d3f67eb8
#
_cell.length_a   1.000
_cell.length_b   1.000
_cell.length_c   1.000
_cell.angle_alpha   90.00
_cell.angle_beta   90.00
_cell.angle_gamma   90.00
#
_symmetry.space_group_name_H-M   'P 1'
#
loop_
_entity.id
_entity.type
_entity.pdbx_description
1 polymer ?
#
loop_
_entity_poly.entity_id
_entity_poly.type
_entity_poly.pdbx_seq_one_letter_code
_entity_poly.pdbx_strand_id
1 'polypeptide(L)'
;MVADIVLVLVSAAASKSEKGRKADDAVFRSVNRGLRGLRPIFWVVTQGGWFGSVILWCAICLAKGRRRLALDILGAALLSWVLSQGGKELVALERPWERLDGTHRIGGVPWGSSYPSGHPAVSFAVAGVLEADSEVPRRLKKLARAWASGVAISRMVVGAHYPLDVIGGAALGDLAALIWVAAAPEGTAAENPPGETTIMGR
;
A
#
# COMPACT_ATOMS: atom_id res chain seq x y z
N MET A 1 -5.57 -12.30 7.07
CA MET A 1 -6.84 -12.28 6.31
C MET A 1 -8.03 -11.87 7.15
N VAL A 2 -8.49 -12.65 8.16
CA VAL A 2 -9.66 -12.25 8.98
C VAL A 2 -9.44 -10.90 9.66
N ALA A 3 -8.27 -10.67 10.26
CA ALA A 3 -7.92 -9.41 10.89
C ALA A 3 -7.98 -8.21 9.92
N ASP A 4 -7.51 -8.38 8.70
CA ASP A 4 -7.49 -7.31 7.69
C ASP A 4 -8.91 -6.97 7.23
N ILE A 5 -9.77 -7.98 7.02
CA ILE A 5 -11.18 -7.77 6.72
C ILE A 5 -11.85 -7.00 7.86
N VAL A 6 -11.64 -7.41 9.10
CA VAL A 6 -12.17 -6.72 10.28
C VAL A 6 -11.69 -5.28 10.34
N LEU A 7 -10.39 -5.02 10.10
CA LEU A 7 -9.84 -3.66 10.09
C LEU A 7 -10.45 -2.79 9.00
N VAL A 8 -10.65 -3.31 7.79
CA VAL A 8 -11.33 -2.59 6.71
C VAL A 8 -12.75 -2.23 7.12
N LEU A 9 -13.53 -3.19 7.62
CA LEU A 9 -14.93 -2.95 8.00
C LEU A 9 -15.05 -2.02 9.21
N VAL A 10 -14.22 -2.22 10.24
CA VAL A 10 -14.26 -1.39 11.46
C VAL A 10 -13.81 0.04 11.15
N SER A 11 -12.74 0.23 10.38
CA SER A 11 -12.29 1.58 10.01
C SER A 11 -13.33 2.30 9.14
N ALA A 12 -13.99 1.60 8.21
CA ALA A 12 -15.07 2.15 7.40
C ALA A 12 -16.28 2.55 8.25
N ALA A 13 -16.70 1.69 9.18
CA ALA A 13 -17.80 1.99 10.09
C ALA A 13 -17.46 3.15 11.05
N ALA A 14 -16.26 3.14 11.60
CA ALA A 14 -15.77 4.20 12.49
C ALA A 14 -15.71 5.54 11.77
N SER A 15 -15.24 5.60 10.52
CA SER A 15 -15.15 6.82 9.72
C SER A 15 -16.51 7.46 9.42
N LYS A 16 -17.61 6.70 9.48
CA LYS A 16 -18.99 7.19 9.34
C LYS A 16 -19.61 7.58 10.70
N SER A 17 -19.09 7.10 11.81
CA SER A 17 -19.63 7.41 13.15
C SER A 17 -19.17 8.78 13.64
N GLU A 18 -20.02 9.48 14.42
CA GLU A 18 -19.66 10.79 14.99
C GLU A 18 -18.44 10.69 15.91
N LYS A 19 -18.38 9.67 16.78
CA LYS A 19 -17.25 9.44 17.71
C LYS A 19 -15.96 9.13 16.95
N GLY A 20 -16.02 8.29 15.93
CA GLY A 20 -14.87 7.96 15.10
C GLY A 20 -14.34 9.17 14.33
N ARG A 21 -15.23 9.97 13.73
CA ARG A 21 -14.84 11.21 13.04
C ARG A 21 -14.19 12.22 13.97
N LYS A 22 -14.70 12.42 15.19
CA LYS A 22 -14.06 13.32 16.17
C LYS A 22 -12.65 12.87 16.53
N ALA A 23 -12.44 11.57 16.75
CA ALA A 23 -11.12 11.00 17.01
C ALA A 23 -10.18 11.14 15.81
N ASP A 24 -10.69 10.84 14.62
CA ASP A 24 -9.98 10.94 13.34
C ASP A 24 -9.50 12.38 13.08
N ASP A 25 -10.37 13.36 13.28
CA ASP A 25 -10.06 14.78 13.17
C ASP A 25 -8.97 15.23 14.15
N ALA A 26 -9.05 14.79 15.40
CA ALA A 26 -8.09 15.16 16.44
C ALA A 26 -6.68 14.62 16.08
N VAL A 27 -6.58 13.35 15.72
CA VAL A 27 -5.32 12.73 15.32
C VAL A 27 -4.79 13.36 14.03
N PHE A 28 -5.65 13.54 13.02
CA PHE A 28 -5.27 14.20 11.77
C PHE A 28 -4.68 15.60 12.02
N ARG A 29 -5.38 16.46 12.77
CA ARG A 29 -4.91 17.82 13.09
C ARG A 29 -3.57 17.80 13.81
N SER A 30 -3.38 16.87 14.76
CA SER A 30 -2.12 16.71 15.49
C SER A 30 -0.96 16.37 14.53
N VAL A 31 -1.13 15.38 13.65
CA VAL A 31 -0.12 14.96 12.69
C VAL A 31 0.14 16.04 11.64
N ASN A 32 -0.93 16.57 11.01
CA ASN A 32 -0.82 17.54 9.93
C ASN A 32 -0.18 18.86 10.37
N ARG A 33 -0.44 19.32 11.60
CA ARG A 33 0.17 20.53 12.17
C ARG A 33 1.55 20.25 12.77
N GLY A 34 1.67 19.17 13.55
CA GLY A 34 2.91 18.84 14.26
C GLY A 34 4.10 18.53 13.33
N LEU A 35 3.84 17.89 12.19
CA LEU A 35 4.87 17.54 11.22
C LEU A 35 4.96 18.53 10.04
N ARG A 36 4.46 19.75 10.22
CA ARG A 36 4.44 20.78 9.16
C ARG A 36 5.81 21.03 8.52
N GLY A 37 6.86 21.12 9.32
CA GLY A 37 8.22 21.35 8.84
C GLY A 37 8.81 20.20 8.02
N LEU A 38 8.28 18.99 8.16
CA LEU A 38 8.74 17.78 7.47
C LEU A 38 7.97 17.48 6.18
N ARG A 39 7.02 18.31 5.79
CA ARG A 39 6.18 18.10 4.60
C ARG A 39 6.96 17.86 3.30
N PRO A 40 8.05 18.58 2.98
CA PRO A 40 8.82 18.30 1.77
C PRO A 40 9.36 16.86 1.76
N ILE A 41 9.82 16.37 2.91
CA ILE A 41 10.29 14.98 3.05
C ILE A 41 9.13 14.00 2.83
N PHE A 42 8.00 14.21 3.50
CA PHE A 42 6.82 13.36 3.35
C PHE A 42 6.18 13.45 1.96
N TRP A 43 6.37 14.56 1.25
CA TRP A 43 5.99 14.66 -0.15
C TRP A 43 6.81 13.69 -1.04
N VAL A 44 8.08 13.55 -0.79
CA VAL A 44 8.92 12.55 -1.47
C VAL A 44 8.51 11.13 -1.06
N VAL A 45 8.33 10.88 0.24
CA VAL A 45 7.91 9.57 0.76
C VAL A 45 6.57 9.12 0.17
N THR A 46 5.61 10.03 0.01
CA THR A 46 4.29 9.69 -0.52
C THR A 46 4.34 9.18 -1.96
N GLN A 47 5.36 9.56 -2.76
CA GLN A 47 5.51 9.06 -4.12
C GLN A 47 5.72 7.53 -4.15
N GLY A 48 6.21 6.97 -3.04
CA GLY A 48 6.33 5.53 -2.88
C GLY A 48 5.00 4.76 -2.88
N GLY A 49 3.88 5.40 -2.68
CA GLY A 49 2.54 4.79 -2.78
C GLY A 49 1.91 4.91 -4.17
N TRP A 50 2.62 5.45 -5.16
CA TRP A 50 2.13 5.60 -6.53
C TRP A 50 2.61 4.46 -7.43
N PHE A 51 1.90 4.19 -8.54
CA PHE A 51 2.25 3.11 -9.46
C PHE A 51 3.66 3.20 -10.05
N GLY A 52 4.26 4.39 -10.11
CA GLY A 52 5.67 4.53 -10.50
C GLY A 52 6.62 3.74 -9.62
N SER A 53 6.35 3.64 -8.31
CA SER A 53 7.13 2.80 -7.40
C SER A 53 6.91 1.31 -7.64
N VAL A 54 5.69 0.89 -7.99
CA VAL A 54 5.38 -0.50 -8.37
C VAL A 54 6.18 -0.90 -9.60
N ILE A 55 6.20 -0.04 -10.63
CA ILE A 55 7.00 -0.26 -11.85
C ILE A 55 8.48 -0.41 -11.50
N LEU A 56 9.01 0.44 -10.61
CA LEU A 56 10.40 0.36 -10.16
C LEU A 56 10.68 -0.98 -9.45
N TRP A 57 9.80 -1.41 -8.54
CA TRP A 57 9.93 -2.70 -7.87
C TRP A 57 9.91 -3.86 -8.87
N CYS A 58 8.98 -3.84 -9.83
CA CYS A 58 8.91 -4.85 -10.91
C CYS A 58 10.20 -4.86 -11.74
N ALA A 59 10.71 -3.70 -12.13
CA ALA A 59 11.95 -3.60 -12.91
C ALA A 59 13.15 -4.18 -12.14
N ILE A 60 13.27 -3.89 -10.82
CA ILE A 60 14.31 -4.45 -9.96
C ILE A 60 14.20 -5.98 -9.90
N CYS A 61 12.99 -6.51 -9.73
CA CYS A 61 12.75 -7.95 -9.70
C CYS A 61 13.10 -8.62 -11.04
N LEU A 62 12.69 -8.02 -12.16
CA LEU A 62 13.01 -8.52 -13.51
C LEU A 62 14.52 -8.50 -13.77
N ALA A 63 15.22 -7.44 -13.41
CA ALA A 63 16.68 -7.34 -13.54
C ALA A 63 17.43 -8.40 -12.71
N LYS A 64 16.79 -8.92 -11.65
CA LYS A 64 17.29 -10.04 -10.83
C LYS A 64 16.79 -11.41 -11.27
N GLY A 65 16.13 -11.52 -12.43
CA GLY A 65 15.56 -12.77 -12.93
C GLY A 65 14.29 -13.24 -12.20
N ARG A 66 13.74 -12.44 -11.28
CA ARG A 66 12.61 -12.82 -10.42
C ARG A 66 11.27 -12.44 -11.06
N ARG A 67 10.98 -13.01 -12.23
CA ARG A 67 9.77 -12.67 -13.01
C ARG A 67 8.48 -12.92 -12.22
N ARG A 68 8.41 -14.04 -11.48
CA ARG A 68 7.24 -14.39 -10.68
C ARG A 68 6.97 -13.32 -9.62
N LEU A 69 7.98 -12.93 -8.85
CA LEU A 69 7.84 -11.89 -7.84
C LEU A 69 7.41 -10.55 -8.44
N ALA A 70 7.91 -10.20 -9.64
CA ALA A 70 7.46 -8.98 -10.34
C ALA A 70 5.97 -9.04 -10.69
N LEU A 71 5.48 -10.20 -11.17
CA LEU A 71 4.07 -10.40 -11.50
C LEU A 71 3.19 -10.37 -10.24
N ASP A 72 3.64 -10.97 -9.14
CA ASP A 72 2.90 -10.96 -7.88
C ASP A 72 2.81 -9.56 -7.29
N ILE A 73 3.89 -8.78 -7.35
CA ILE A 73 3.89 -7.35 -6.94
C ILE A 73 2.90 -6.55 -7.79
N LEU A 74 2.96 -6.69 -9.12
CA LEU A 74 2.08 -5.96 -10.02
C LEU A 74 0.61 -6.34 -9.79
N GLY A 75 0.33 -7.63 -9.72
CA GLY A 75 -1.04 -8.13 -9.56
C GLY A 75 -1.67 -7.74 -8.23
N ALA A 76 -0.95 -7.91 -7.11
CA ALA A 76 -1.43 -7.48 -5.79
C ALA A 76 -1.64 -5.96 -5.72
N ALA A 77 -0.74 -5.17 -6.31
CA ALA A 77 -0.86 -3.72 -6.36
C ALA A 77 -2.08 -3.28 -7.19
N LEU A 78 -2.31 -3.89 -8.35
CA LEU A 78 -3.50 -3.63 -9.18
C LEU A 78 -4.78 -4.03 -8.44
N LEU A 79 -4.81 -5.21 -7.82
CA LEU A 79 -5.95 -5.67 -7.05
C LEU A 79 -6.27 -4.69 -5.91
N SER A 80 -5.26 -4.28 -5.13
CA SER A 80 -5.45 -3.33 -4.04
C SER A 80 -5.98 -1.98 -4.52
N TRP A 81 -5.49 -1.52 -5.67
CA TRP A 81 -5.97 -0.28 -6.27
C TRP A 81 -7.44 -0.39 -6.71
N VAL A 82 -7.81 -1.45 -7.43
CA VAL A 82 -9.21 -1.69 -7.86
C VAL A 82 -10.14 -1.75 -6.65
N LEU A 83 -9.77 -2.52 -5.63
CA LEU A 83 -10.57 -2.61 -4.39
C LEU A 83 -10.67 -1.25 -3.69
N SER A 84 -9.61 -0.44 -3.71
CA SER A 84 -9.66 0.90 -3.13
C SER A 84 -10.58 1.84 -3.90
N GLN A 85 -10.69 1.73 -5.23
CA GLN A 85 -11.65 2.53 -6.01
C GLN A 85 -13.10 2.14 -5.66
N GLY A 86 -13.40 0.83 -5.61
CA GLY A 86 -14.73 0.36 -5.17
C GLY A 86 -15.08 0.83 -3.75
N GLY A 87 -14.13 0.77 -2.82
CA GLY A 87 -14.31 1.29 -1.47
C GLY A 87 -14.61 2.78 -1.42
N LYS A 88 -14.02 3.59 -2.31
CA LYS A 88 -14.29 5.03 -2.42
C LYS A 88 -15.73 5.34 -2.81
N GLU A 89 -16.29 4.58 -3.72
CA GLU A 89 -17.70 4.74 -4.14
C GLU A 89 -18.68 4.29 -3.05
N LEU A 90 -18.37 3.19 -2.35
CA LEU A 90 -19.21 2.64 -1.30
C LEU A 90 -19.26 3.49 -0.02
N VAL A 91 -18.14 4.09 0.36
CA VAL A 91 -18.03 4.81 1.64
C VAL A 91 -18.27 6.30 1.46
N ALA A 92 -17.84 6.90 0.34
CA ALA A 92 -18.14 8.26 -0.12
C ALA A 92 -17.88 9.37 0.92
N LEU A 93 -16.69 9.40 1.53
CA LEU A 93 -16.31 10.37 2.56
C LEU A 93 -15.60 11.59 2.00
N GLU A 94 -15.91 12.76 2.57
CA GLU A 94 -15.20 14.01 2.33
C GLU A 94 -13.75 13.93 2.82
N ARG A 95 -12.87 14.65 2.15
CA ARG A 95 -11.47 14.69 2.50
C ARG A 95 -11.17 15.75 3.57
N PRO A 96 -10.00 15.66 4.26
CA PRO A 96 -9.65 16.60 5.33
C PRO A 96 -9.77 18.08 4.93
N TRP A 97 -9.33 18.45 3.73
CA TRP A 97 -9.38 19.85 3.29
C TRP A 97 -10.78 20.35 2.89
N GLU A 98 -11.73 19.44 2.64
CA GLU A 98 -13.12 19.78 2.32
C GLU A 98 -13.94 20.04 3.60
N ARG A 99 -13.55 19.40 4.71
CA ARG A 99 -14.31 19.43 5.96
C ARG A 99 -13.64 20.20 7.09
N LEU A 100 -12.30 20.27 7.10
CA LEU A 100 -11.56 20.84 8.23
C LEU A 100 -10.84 22.12 7.82
N ASP A 101 -11.28 23.24 8.40
CA ASP A 101 -10.59 24.52 8.25
C ASP A 101 -9.14 24.44 8.73
N GLY A 102 -8.26 25.15 8.02
CA GLY A 102 -6.84 25.22 8.36
C GLY A 102 -6.08 23.94 8.02
N THR A 103 -6.65 23.01 7.24
CA THR A 103 -5.92 21.88 6.71
C THR A 103 -4.85 22.33 5.72
N HIS A 104 -3.63 21.99 6.00
CA HIS A 104 -2.53 22.26 5.10
C HIS A 104 -2.32 21.08 4.15
N ARG A 105 -2.57 21.30 2.87
CA ARG A 105 -2.40 20.31 1.81
C ARG A 105 -1.19 20.62 0.92
N ILE A 106 -0.46 19.58 0.50
CA ILE A 106 0.58 19.65 -0.52
C ILE A 106 0.24 18.69 -1.65
N GLY A 107 0.49 19.12 -2.88
CA GLY A 107 0.27 18.33 -4.09
C GLY A 107 -1.08 18.57 -4.75
N GLY A 108 -1.31 17.84 -5.83
CA GLY A 108 -2.56 17.90 -6.60
C GLY A 108 -3.78 17.43 -5.81
N VAL A 109 -4.97 17.72 -6.32
CA VAL A 109 -6.23 17.20 -5.78
C VAL A 109 -6.34 15.72 -6.14
N PRO A 110 -6.31 14.80 -5.16
CA PRO A 110 -6.53 13.40 -5.46
C PRO A 110 -7.98 13.17 -5.90
N TRP A 111 -8.16 12.26 -6.83
CA TRP A 111 -9.48 11.94 -7.36
C TRP A 111 -10.29 11.05 -6.40
N GLY A 112 -11.62 11.22 -6.40
CA GLY A 112 -12.57 10.41 -5.62
C GLY A 112 -12.58 10.72 -4.11
N SER A 113 -13.40 9.99 -3.37
CA SER A 113 -13.62 10.17 -1.93
C SER A 113 -12.39 9.81 -1.08
N SER A 114 -12.46 10.14 0.23
CA SER A 114 -11.32 9.98 1.12
C SER A 114 -11.01 8.52 1.45
N TYR A 115 -12.01 7.72 1.79
CA TYR A 115 -11.84 6.35 2.25
C TYR A 115 -12.03 5.32 1.13
N PRO A 116 -11.19 4.26 1.08
CA PRO A 116 -9.90 4.11 1.74
C PRO A 116 -8.77 4.81 0.99
N SER A 117 -7.61 5.00 1.63
CA SER A 117 -6.45 5.60 0.99
C SER A 117 -5.74 4.62 0.05
N GLY A 118 -5.67 4.96 -1.24
CA GLY A 118 -5.07 4.11 -2.27
C GLY A 118 -3.54 4.00 -2.16
N HIS A 119 -2.82 5.03 -1.71
CA HIS A 119 -1.36 4.98 -1.55
C HIS A 119 -0.92 3.94 -0.50
N PRO A 120 -1.47 3.93 0.72
CA PRO A 120 -1.23 2.82 1.65
C PRO A 120 -1.65 1.47 1.07
N ALA A 121 -2.80 1.36 0.39
CA ALA A 121 -3.25 0.11 -0.19
C ALA A 121 -2.19 -0.47 -1.14
N VAL A 122 -1.68 0.31 -2.08
CA VAL A 122 -0.65 -0.12 -3.02
C VAL A 122 0.66 -0.46 -2.31
N SER A 123 1.15 0.40 -1.40
CA SER A 123 2.44 0.17 -0.74
C SER A 123 2.42 -1.03 0.22
N PHE A 124 1.32 -1.27 0.93
CA PHE A 124 1.16 -2.44 1.78
C PHE A 124 0.98 -3.73 0.96
N ALA A 125 0.31 -3.68 -0.20
CA ALA A 125 0.25 -4.81 -1.11
C ALA A 125 1.64 -5.24 -1.58
N VAL A 126 2.49 -4.28 -1.98
CA VAL A 126 3.89 -4.57 -2.34
C VAL A 126 4.65 -5.17 -1.15
N ALA A 127 4.53 -4.58 0.04
CA ALA A 127 5.21 -5.09 1.23
C ALA A 127 4.72 -6.49 1.61
N GLY A 128 3.43 -6.76 1.52
CA GLY A 128 2.83 -8.08 1.81
C GLY A 128 3.32 -9.17 0.86
N VAL A 129 3.41 -8.89 -0.43
CA VAL A 129 3.99 -9.83 -1.41
C VAL A 129 5.46 -10.12 -1.10
N LEU A 130 6.26 -9.08 -0.81
CA LEU A 130 7.66 -9.26 -0.42
C LEU A 130 7.81 -10.08 0.88
N GLU A 131 6.89 -9.92 1.82
CA GLU A 131 6.87 -10.70 3.08
C GLU A 131 6.53 -12.16 2.87
N ALA A 132 5.61 -12.47 1.94
CA ALA A 132 5.19 -13.82 1.61
C ALA A 132 6.30 -14.62 0.88
N ASP A 133 7.17 -13.95 0.15
CA ASP A 133 8.23 -14.61 -0.62
C ASP A 133 9.38 -15.09 0.28
N SER A 134 9.68 -16.41 0.25
CA SER A 134 10.68 -17.02 1.11
C SER A 134 12.12 -16.61 0.82
N GLU A 135 12.43 -16.23 -0.43
CA GLU A 135 13.78 -15.85 -0.87
C GLU A 135 14.11 -14.38 -0.57
N VAL A 136 13.11 -13.56 -0.25
CA VAL A 136 13.34 -12.16 0.12
C VAL A 136 13.95 -12.11 1.52
N PRO A 137 15.13 -11.46 1.69
CA PRO A 137 15.80 -11.36 2.99
C PRO A 137 14.92 -10.65 4.04
N ARG A 138 14.95 -11.12 5.28
CA ARG A 138 14.17 -10.52 6.40
C ARG A 138 14.39 -9.01 6.55
N ARG A 139 15.61 -8.52 6.29
CA ARG A 139 15.90 -7.07 6.36
C ARG A 139 15.09 -6.30 5.31
N LEU A 140 15.02 -6.81 4.08
CA LEU A 140 14.27 -6.17 3.00
C LEU A 140 12.75 -6.19 3.29
N LYS A 141 12.23 -7.29 3.84
CA LYS A 141 10.82 -7.36 4.29
C LYS A 141 10.50 -6.27 5.32
N LYS A 142 11.35 -6.12 6.34
CA LYS A 142 11.20 -5.06 7.36
C LYS A 142 11.29 -3.66 6.77
N LEU A 143 12.22 -3.42 5.84
CA LEU A 143 12.37 -2.14 5.17
C LEU A 143 11.15 -1.82 4.29
N ALA A 144 10.61 -2.81 3.56
CA ALA A 144 9.41 -2.64 2.76
C ALA A 144 8.20 -2.28 3.64
N ARG A 145 8.04 -2.94 4.78
CA ARG A 145 6.95 -2.64 5.73
C ARG A 145 7.12 -1.25 6.36
N ALA A 146 8.34 -0.88 6.77
CA ALA A 146 8.63 0.44 7.29
C ALA A 146 8.39 1.54 6.26
N TRP A 147 8.78 1.30 5.01
CA TRP A 147 8.50 2.20 3.89
C TRP A 147 6.99 2.34 3.64
N ALA A 148 6.22 1.26 3.59
CA ALA A 148 4.78 1.29 3.44
C ALA A 148 4.12 2.08 4.58
N SER A 149 4.59 1.90 5.83
CA SER A 149 4.13 2.67 6.99
C SER A 149 4.48 4.16 6.86
N GLY A 150 5.67 4.48 6.36
CA GLY A 150 6.06 5.85 6.03
C GLY A 150 5.14 6.49 4.98
N VAL A 151 4.81 5.75 3.90
CA VAL A 151 3.82 6.18 2.91
C VAL A 151 2.47 6.44 3.57
N ALA A 152 2.02 5.55 4.44
CA ALA A 152 0.77 5.69 5.17
C ALA A 152 0.72 6.99 6.00
N ILE A 153 1.74 7.23 6.81
CA ILE A 153 1.87 8.46 7.62
C ILE A 153 1.92 9.70 6.72
N SER A 154 2.63 9.63 5.60
CA SER A 154 2.78 10.74 4.68
C SER A 154 1.43 11.29 4.20
N ARG A 155 0.40 10.43 4.05
CA ARG A 155 -0.93 10.85 3.58
C ARG A 155 -1.64 11.82 4.54
N MET A 156 -1.40 11.66 5.83
CA MET A 156 -1.88 12.61 6.85
C MET A 156 -1.04 13.88 6.86
N VAL A 157 0.28 13.77 6.77
CA VAL A 157 1.19 14.93 6.77
C VAL A 157 0.97 15.82 5.56
N VAL A 158 0.79 15.26 4.37
CA VAL A 158 0.47 16.04 3.15
C VAL A 158 -0.99 16.50 3.09
N GLY A 159 -1.81 16.17 4.09
CA GLY A 159 -3.18 16.64 4.22
C GLY A 159 -4.20 15.94 3.31
N ALA A 160 -3.90 14.73 2.81
CA ALA A 160 -4.70 14.06 1.82
C ALA A 160 -5.76 13.11 2.39
N HIS A 161 -5.52 12.53 3.55
CA HIS A 161 -6.35 11.48 4.14
C HIS A 161 -6.38 11.52 5.66
N TYR A 162 -7.45 11.02 6.24
CA TYR A 162 -7.59 10.79 7.68
C TYR A 162 -6.86 9.52 8.14
N PRO A 163 -6.58 9.37 9.45
CA PRO A 163 -6.04 8.12 10.03
C PRO A 163 -6.82 6.87 9.65
N LEU A 164 -8.16 6.90 9.75
CA LEU A 164 -8.99 5.73 9.42
C LEU A 164 -8.94 5.36 7.93
N ASP A 165 -8.80 6.34 7.02
CA ASP A 165 -8.60 6.07 5.60
C ASP A 165 -7.29 5.31 5.35
N VAL A 166 -6.25 5.71 6.11
CA VAL A 166 -4.91 5.14 6.02
C VAL A 166 -4.90 3.71 6.57
N ILE A 167 -5.55 3.48 7.72
CA ILE A 167 -5.69 2.15 8.33
C ILE A 167 -6.47 1.22 7.39
N GLY A 168 -7.61 1.67 6.88
CA GLY A 168 -8.41 0.90 5.93
C GLY A 168 -7.65 0.59 4.64
N GLY A 169 -6.88 1.56 4.13
CA GLY A 169 -6.02 1.36 2.96
C GLY A 169 -4.92 0.34 3.21
N ALA A 170 -4.22 0.42 4.34
CA ALA A 170 -3.17 -0.52 4.71
C ALA A 170 -3.69 -1.96 4.82
N ALA A 171 -4.80 -2.15 5.56
CA ALA A 171 -5.44 -3.45 5.71
C ALA A 171 -5.93 -4.01 4.36
N LEU A 172 -6.47 -3.14 3.48
CA LEU A 172 -6.87 -3.54 2.14
C LEU A 172 -5.68 -3.99 1.28
N GLY A 173 -4.53 -3.33 1.43
CA GLY A 173 -3.28 -3.71 0.76
C GLY A 173 -2.78 -5.08 1.21
N ASP A 174 -2.72 -5.32 2.51
CA ASP A 174 -2.34 -6.62 3.08
C ASP A 174 -3.31 -7.73 2.63
N LEU A 175 -4.61 -7.45 2.65
CA LEU A 175 -5.63 -8.38 2.17
C LEU A 175 -5.44 -8.71 0.69
N ALA A 176 -5.20 -7.71 -0.16
CA ALA A 176 -4.96 -7.91 -1.58
C ALA A 176 -3.71 -8.76 -1.85
N ALA A 177 -2.62 -8.55 -1.10
CA ALA A 177 -1.42 -9.38 -1.18
C ALA A 177 -1.71 -10.83 -0.80
N LEU A 178 -2.43 -11.07 0.29
CA LEU A 178 -2.81 -12.40 0.75
C LEU A 178 -3.69 -13.13 -0.28
N ILE A 179 -4.71 -12.44 -0.81
CA ILE A 179 -5.61 -13.02 -1.84
C ILE A 179 -4.80 -13.35 -3.09
N TRP A 180 -3.96 -12.42 -3.56
CA TRP A 180 -3.19 -12.62 -4.78
C TRP A 180 -2.23 -13.80 -4.66
N VAL A 181 -1.43 -13.85 -3.58
CA VAL A 181 -0.45 -14.92 -3.35
C VAL A 181 -1.15 -16.27 -3.18
N ALA A 182 -2.29 -16.32 -2.48
CA ALA A 182 -3.05 -17.57 -2.30
C ALA A 182 -3.73 -18.06 -3.58
N ALA A 183 -4.15 -17.15 -4.47
CA ALA A 183 -4.78 -17.48 -5.76
C ALA A 183 -3.78 -17.80 -6.86
N ALA A 184 -2.51 -17.45 -6.66
CA ALA A 184 -1.48 -17.67 -7.65
C ALA A 184 -1.17 -19.16 -7.77
N PRO A 185 -1.22 -19.77 -9.00
CA PRO A 185 -0.99 -21.20 -9.17
C PRO A 185 0.37 -21.58 -8.62
N GLU A 186 0.41 -22.63 -7.79
CA GLU A 186 1.63 -23.32 -7.42
C GLU A 186 2.23 -23.92 -8.69
N GLY A 187 3.37 -23.40 -9.13
CA GLY A 187 4.07 -24.03 -10.26
C GLY A 187 4.22 -23.09 -11.46
N THR A 188 5.32 -22.47 -11.46
CA THR A 188 6.43 -22.72 -12.35
C THR A 188 7.69 -22.33 -11.59
N ALA A 189 8.10 -23.16 -10.64
CA ALA A 189 9.52 -23.24 -10.35
C ALA A 189 10.16 -23.36 -11.73
N ALA A 190 10.98 -22.39 -12.10
CA ALA A 190 11.73 -22.44 -13.33
C ALA A 190 12.33 -23.84 -13.40
N GLU A 191 11.90 -24.63 -14.37
CA GLU A 191 12.73 -25.71 -14.86
C GLU A 191 14.03 -25.03 -15.28
N ASN A 192 15.01 -25.09 -14.40
CA ASN A 192 16.38 -24.97 -14.86
C ASN A 192 16.52 -26.07 -15.90
N PRO A 193 16.82 -25.76 -17.16
CA PRO A 193 17.10 -26.84 -18.13
C PRO A 193 18.16 -27.73 -17.49
N PRO A 194 18.00 -29.05 -17.52
CA PRO A 194 18.99 -29.95 -16.98
C PRO A 194 20.32 -29.63 -17.65
N GLY A 195 21.32 -29.33 -16.81
CA GLY A 195 22.64 -28.99 -17.28
C GLY A 195 23.10 -29.98 -18.31
N GLU A 196 23.45 -29.51 -19.51
CA GLU A 196 24.19 -30.29 -20.49
C GLU A 196 25.43 -30.82 -19.80
N THR A 197 25.37 -32.07 -19.44
CA THR A 197 26.54 -32.85 -19.06
C THR A 197 27.36 -33.00 -20.33
N THR A 198 28.30 -32.06 -20.53
CA THR A 198 29.32 -32.23 -21.57
C THR A 198 30.12 -33.46 -21.21
N ILE A 199 29.75 -34.58 -21.83
CA ILE A 199 30.57 -35.79 -21.87
C ILE A 199 31.76 -35.47 -22.76
N MET A 200 32.88 -35.03 -22.16
CA MET A 200 34.16 -35.16 -22.83
C MET A 200 34.55 -36.65 -22.82
N GLY A 201 34.29 -37.30 -23.89
CA GLY A 201 34.81 -38.63 -24.23
C GLY A 201 35.98 -38.50 -25.18
N ARG A 202 37.12 -38.99 -24.72
CA ARG A 202 38.34 -39.49 -25.43
C ARG A 202 39.26 -38.45 -26.09
#